data_d08a443c6cc3a9133c9433ae8f25a977
#
_entry.id   d08a443c6cc3a9133c9433ae8f25a977
#
_cell.length_a   1.000
_cell.length_b   1.000
_cell.length_c   1.000
_cell.angle_alpha   90.00
_cell.angle_beta   90.00
_cell.angle_gamma   90.00
#
_symmetry.space_group_name_H-M   'P 1'
#
loop_
_entity.id
_entity.type
_entity.pdbx_description
1 polymer ?
#
loop_
_entity_poly.entity_id
_entity_poly.type
_entity_poly.pdbx_seq_one_letter_code
_entity_poly.pdbx_strand_id
1 'polypeptide(L)'
;MHEIEASERELQSAVAGRDMEALERLLGQEFTLTTGRPGHEVRGRAEYLEVTATRYVIEEFRFDELEVIELGPGAAVVRSRYVQRGAMDGVDRSQPFLMTDVWAHRPAGWQLVTRHVSPLASSGP
;
A
#
# COMPACT_ATOMS: atom_id res chain seq x y z
N MET A 1 -15.89 13.59 1.10
CA MET A 1 -14.59 13.12 1.55
C MET A 1 -14.74 11.78 2.24
N HIS A 2 -13.97 10.85 1.86
CA HIS A 2 -14.13 9.49 2.33
C HIS A 2 -13.11 9.19 3.41
N GLU A 3 -13.56 8.54 4.48
CA GLU A 3 -12.67 8.02 5.51
C GLU A 3 -11.63 7.08 4.90
N ILE A 4 -12.05 6.34 3.85
CA ILE A 4 -11.15 5.42 3.16
C ILE A 4 -9.99 6.17 2.52
N GLU A 5 -10.27 7.31 1.88
CA GLU A 5 -9.18 8.08 1.27
C GLU A 5 -8.18 8.54 2.34
N ALA A 6 -8.68 8.98 3.48
CA ALA A 6 -7.82 9.38 4.59
C ALA A 6 -7.00 8.18 5.10
N SER A 7 -7.63 7.01 5.20
CA SER A 7 -6.94 5.79 5.65
C SER A 7 -5.87 5.37 4.65
N GLU A 8 -6.15 5.49 3.36
CA GLU A 8 -5.20 5.17 2.30
C GLU A 8 -3.96 6.06 2.42
N ARG A 9 -4.17 7.36 2.61
CA ARG A 9 -3.07 8.31 2.75
C ARG A 9 -2.30 8.10 4.05
N GLU A 10 -3.01 7.80 5.12
CA GLU A 10 -2.38 7.51 6.41
C GLU A 10 -1.49 6.27 6.31
N LEU A 11 -1.99 5.23 5.65
CA LEU A 11 -1.22 4.01 5.46
C LEU A 11 0.08 4.30 4.72
N GLN A 12 0.03 5.05 3.62
CA GLN A 12 1.21 5.30 2.83
C GLN A 12 2.20 6.19 3.58
N SER A 13 1.71 7.14 4.35
CA SER A 13 2.55 7.95 5.23
C SER A 13 3.22 7.09 6.29
N ALA A 14 2.50 6.11 6.84
CA ALA A 14 3.06 5.20 7.83
C ALA A 14 4.14 4.31 7.23
N VAL A 15 3.95 3.85 5.99
CA VAL A 15 4.98 3.08 5.29
C VAL A 15 6.23 3.93 5.10
N ALA A 16 6.07 5.15 4.60
CA ALA A 16 7.20 6.04 4.34
C ALA A 16 7.92 6.43 5.63
N GLY A 17 7.16 6.67 6.70
CA GLY A 17 7.71 7.08 7.99
C GLY A 17 8.12 5.93 8.90
N ARG A 18 7.90 4.70 8.47
CA ARG A 18 8.15 3.49 9.28
C ARG A 18 7.43 3.55 10.63
N ASP A 19 6.19 4.04 10.61
CA ASP A 19 5.35 4.10 11.79
C ASP A 19 4.71 2.72 12.01
N MET A 20 5.43 1.86 12.70
CA MET A 20 5.02 0.47 12.86
C MET A 20 3.73 0.32 13.66
N GLU A 21 3.50 1.20 14.64
CA GLU A 21 2.26 1.16 15.41
C GLU A 21 1.05 1.44 14.53
N ALA A 22 1.14 2.47 13.67
CA ALA A 22 0.07 2.76 12.74
C ALA A 22 -0.13 1.62 11.74
N LEU A 23 0.96 1.04 11.24
CA LEU A 23 0.88 -0.08 10.29
C LEU A 23 0.21 -1.29 10.92
N GLU A 24 0.55 -1.61 12.18
CA GLU A 24 -0.07 -2.74 12.85
C GLU A 24 -1.58 -2.55 13.03
N ARG A 25 -2.01 -1.30 13.22
CA ARG A 25 -3.42 -0.96 13.34
C ARG A 25 -4.14 -0.98 11.99
N LEU A 26 -3.49 -0.47 10.95
CA LEU A 26 -4.12 -0.31 9.63
C LEU A 26 -4.13 -1.58 8.79
N LEU A 27 -3.23 -2.52 9.06
CA LEU A 27 -3.19 -3.79 8.31
C LEU A 27 -4.02 -4.84 9.01
N GLY A 28 -4.94 -5.47 8.29
CA GLY A 28 -5.70 -6.60 8.81
C GLY A 28 -4.79 -7.80 9.09
N GLN A 29 -5.23 -8.70 9.94
CA GLN A 29 -4.44 -9.90 10.28
C GLN A 29 -4.20 -10.76 9.03
N GLU A 30 -5.13 -10.74 8.09
CA GLU A 30 -5.05 -11.52 6.85
C GLU A 30 -4.28 -10.82 5.74
N PHE A 31 -3.73 -9.66 6.00
CA PHE A 31 -3.13 -8.82 4.95
C PHE A 31 -2.11 -9.58 4.10
N THR A 32 -2.20 -9.39 2.80
CA THR A 32 -1.20 -9.84 1.83
C THR A 32 -0.87 -8.73 0.85
N LEU A 33 0.37 -8.70 0.41
CA LEU A 33 0.83 -7.85 -0.67
C LEU A 33 1.15 -8.74 -1.87
N THR A 34 0.55 -8.45 -3.02
CA THR A 34 0.80 -9.17 -4.27
C THR A 34 1.53 -8.24 -5.23
N THR A 35 2.69 -8.65 -5.70
CA THR A 35 3.50 -7.82 -6.59
C THR A 35 3.84 -8.47 -7.92
N GLY A 36 3.78 -9.80 -8.00
CA GLY A 36 4.20 -10.52 -9.20
C GLY A 36 5.70 -10.58 -9.40
N ARG A 37 6.49 -10.16 -8.43
CA ARG A 37 7.95 -10.25 -8.55
C ARG A 37 8.39 -11.70 -8.38
N PRO A 38 9.27 -12.23 -9.25
CA PRO A 38 9.71 -13.62 -9.14
C PRO A 38 10.25 -13.94 -7.75
N GLY A 39 9.76 -15.03 -7.15
CA GLY A 39 10.17 -15.45 -5.81
C GLY A 39 9.52 -14.68 -4.67
N HIS A 40 8.78 -13.60 -4.97
CA HIS A 40 8.15 -12.74 -3.96
C HIS A 40 6.78 -12.28 -4.43
N GLU A 41 6.06 -13.19 -5.10
CA GLU A 41 4.77 -12.85 -5.70
C GLU A 41 3.75 -12.40 -4.65
N VAL A 42 3.75 -13.06 -3.48
CA VAL A 42 2.84 -12.71 -2.39
C VAL A 42 3.62 -12.65 -1.09
N ARG A 43 3.47 -11.55 -0.36
CA ARG A 43 4.04 -11.39 0.98
C ARG A 43 2.92 -11.32 2.00
N GLY A 44 3.05 -12.06 3.10
CA GLY A 44 2.11 -11.98 4.18
C GLY A 44 2.36 -10.76 5.07
N ARG A 45 1.48 -10.57 6.06
CA ARG A 45 1.52 -9.41 6.96
C ARG A 45 2.85 -9.31 7.72
N ALA A 46 3.29 -10.40 8.34
CA ALA A 46 4.51 -10.36 9.14
C ALA A 46 5.73 -10.01 8.30
N GLU A 47 5.83 -10.60 7.12
CA GLU A 47 6.94 -10.31 6.22
C GLU A 47 6.90 -8.87 5.74
N TYR A 48 5.70 -8.37 5.40
CA TYR A 48 5.56 -6.98 4.95
C TYR A 48 5.99 -6.00 6.04
N LEU A 49 5.57 -6.25 7.28
CA LEU A 49 5.96 -5.39 8.40
C LEU A 49 7.48 -5.39 8.60
N GLU A 50 8.10 -6.56 8.52
CA GLU A 50 9.54 -6.69 8.70
C GLU A 50 10.31 -5.96 7.58
N VAL A 51 9.89 -6.16 6.34
CA VAL A 51 10.52 -5.51 5.19
C VAL A 51 10.39 -3.98 5.29
N THR A 52 9.20 -3.50 5.66
CA THR A 52 8.97 -2.07 5.79
C THR A 52 9.82 -1.47 6.92
N ALA A 53 9.96 -2.21 8.02
CA ALA A 53 10.73 -1.71 9.16
C ALA A 53 12.23 -1.63 8.87
N THR A 54 12.77 -2.49 8.00
CA THR A 54 14.21 -2.69 7.91
C THR A 54 14.82 -2.46 6.53
N ARG A 55 14.07 -2.63 5.44
CA ARG A 55 14.66 -2.67 4.10
C ARG A 55 14.04 -1.72 3.09
N TYR A 56 12.80 -1.32 3.31
CA TYR A 56 12.08 -0.49 2.36
C TYR A 56 12.20 0.97 2.78
N VAL A 57 12.70 1.82 1.87
CA VAL A 57 12.86 3.24 2.13
C VAL A 57 12.03 4.00 1.10
N ILE A 58 11.12 4.85 1.57
CA ILE A 58 10.39 5.78 0.72
C ILE A 58 10.76 7.18 1.19
N GLU A 59 11.45 7.94 0.33
CA GLU A 59 11.86 9.30 0.66
C GLU A 59 10.72 10.27 0.42
N GLU A 60 9.96 10.05 -0.64
CA GLU A 60 8.75 10.84 -0.91
C GLU A 60 7.82 10.05 -1.80
N PHE A 61 6.54 10.42 -1.76
CA PHE A 61 5.52 9.77 -2.58
C PHE A 61 4.38 10.75 -2.87
N ARG A 62 3.61 10.41 -3.90
CA ARG A 62 2.35 11.13 -4.17
C ARG A 62 1.38 10.19 -4.87
N PHE A 63 0.10 10.50 -4.73
CA PHE A 63 -0.95 9.85 -5.50
C PHE A 63 -1.30 10.80 -6.66
N ASP A 64 -1.08 10.36 -7.89
CA ASP A 64 -1.49 11.12 -9.07
C ASP A 64 -2.98 10.95 -9.34
N GLU A 65 -3.50 9.75 -9.08
CA GLU A 65 -4.93 9.45 -9.17
C GLU A 65 -5.30 8.56 -8.01
N LEU A 66 -6.47 8.78 -7.44
CA LEU A 66 -6.98 7.96 -6.36
C LEU A 66 -8.49 7.85 -6.50
N GLU A 67 -8.97 6.62 -6.69
CA GLU A 67 -10.38 6.32 -6.88
C GLU A 67 -10.86 5.40 -5.77
N VAL A 68 -11.94 5.77 -5.10
CA VAL A 68 -12.57 4.95 -4.07
C VAL A 68 -13.83 4.32 -4.65
N ILE A 69 -13.93 2.99 -4.57
CA ILE A 69 -15.09 2.24 -5.02
C ILE A 69 -15.70 1.61 -3.78
N GLU A 70 -16.83 2.15 -3.34
CA GLU A 70 -17.51 1.63 -2.16
C GLU A 70 -18.32 0.40 -2.51
N LEU A 71 -18.18 -0.67 -1.69
CA LEU A 71 -18.89 -1.93 -1.88
C LEU A 71 -19.91 -2.14 -0.76
N GLY A 72 -20.49 -1.05 -0.26
CA GLY A 72 -21.38 -1.06 0.87
C GLY A 72 -20.69 -0.51 2.11
N PRO A 73 -21.35 -0.57 3.30
CA PRO A 73 -20.79 0.07 4.50
C PRO A 73 -19.57 -0.64 5.07
N GLY A 74 -19.32 -1.87 4.68
CA GLY A 74 -18.26 -2.68 5.29
C GLY A 74 -17.04 -2.92 4.42
N ALA A 75 -17.02 -2.46 3.18
CA ALA A 75 -15.90 -2.74 2.29
C ALA A 75 -15.73 -1.66 1.22
N ALA A 76 -14.50 -1.48 0.78
CA ALA A 76 -14.20 -0.55 -0.31
C ALA A 76 -12.94 -1.03 -1.04
N VAL A 77 -12.85 -0.66 -2.31
CA VAL A 77 -11.63 -0.86 -3.10
C VAL A 77 -11.08 0.51 -3.43
N VAL A 78 -9.78 0.70 -3.25
CA VAL A 78 -9.11 1.93 -3.66
C VAL A 78 -8.13 1.58 -4.77
N ARG A 79 -8.30 2.21 -5.91
CA ARG A 79 -7.36 2.06 -7.01
C ARG A 79 -6.64 3.38 -7.19
N SER A 80 -5.30 3.32 -7.27
CA SER A 80 -4.52 4.53 -7.34
C SER A 80 -3.37 4.40 -8.33
N ARG A 81 -3.02 5.55 -8.90
CA ARG A 81 -1.76 5.72 -9.61
C ARG A 81 -0.83 6.44 -8.63
N TYR A 82 0.24 5.77 -8.26
CA TYR A 82 1.10 6.15 -7.16
C TYR A 82 2.53 6.26 -7.63
N VAL A 83 3.22 7.30 -7.22
CA VAL A 83 4.62 7.52 -7.61
C VAL A 83 5.44 7.70 -6.35
N GLN A 84 6.58 7.07 -6.31
CA GLN A 84 7.48 7.21 -5.17
C GLN A 84 8.92 7.42 -5.63
N ARG A 85 9.71 8.00 -4.72
CA ARG A 85 11.15 7.97 -4.79
C ARG A 85 11.62 7.15 -3.59
N GLY A 86 12.23 5.99 -3.87
CA GLY A 86 12.61 5.06 -2.80
C GLY A 86 13.43 3.89 -3.30
N ALA A 87 13.71 3.00 -2.37
CA ALA A 87 14.55 1.84 -2.65
C ALA A 87 14.17 0.69 -1.73
N MET A 88 14.48 -0.53 -2.15
CA MET A 88 14.38 -1.72 -1.31
C MET A 88 15.68 -2.50 -1.41
N ASP A 89 16.32 -2.76 -0.26
CA ASP A 89 17.62 -3.41 -0.19
C ASP A 89 18.66 -2.69 -1.07
N GLY A 90 18.55 -1.35 -1.15
CA GLY A 90 19.46 -0.56 -1.96
C GLY A 90 19.15 -0.55 -3.44
N VAL A 91 18.14 -1.30 -3.89
CA VAL A 91 17.73 -1.32 -5.29
C VAL A 91 16.68 -0.25 -5.51
N ASP A 92 16.91 0.63 -6.48
CA ASP A 92 16.00 1.73 -6.77
C ASP A 92 14.61 1.22 -7.15
N ARG A 93 13.60 1.80 -6.48
CA ARG A 93 12.19 1.51 -6.73
C ARG A 93 11.43 2.81 -7.00
N SER A 94 12.12 3.80 -7.53
CA SER A 94 11.55 5.11 -7.85
C SER A 94 10.86 5.04 -9.20
N GLN A 95 9.53 4.85 -9.19
CA GLN A 95 8.76 4.71 -10.41
C GLN A 95 7.27 4.84 -10.10
N PRO A 96 6.44 4.96 -11.15
CA PRO A 96 5.00 4.89 -10.95
C PRO A 96 4.52 3.46 -10.80
N PHE A 97 3.46 3.31 -10.01
CA PHE A 97 2.81 2.02 -9.77
C PHE A 97 1.30 2.18 -9.91
N LEU A 98 0.65 1.11 -10.31
CA LEU A 98 -0.79 0.99 -10.19
C LEU A 98 -1.06 0.12 -8.97
N MET A 99 -1.85 0.64 -8.02
CA MET A 99 -2.18 -0.10 -6.80
C MET A 99 -3.67 -0.34 -6.71
N THR A 100 -4.04 -1.54 -6.25
CA THR A 100 -5.41 -1.88 -5.94
C THR A 100 -5.44 -2.38 -4.50
N ASP A 101 -6.15 -1.66 -3.65
CA ASP A 101 -6.23 -1.96 -2.22
C ASP A 101 -7.67 -2.30 -1.86
N VAL A 102 -7.84 -3.38 -1.09
CA VAL A 102 -9.16 -3.77 -0.58
C VAL A 102 -9.18 -3.49 0.92
N TRP A 103 -10.16 -2.69 1.33
CA TRP A 103 -10.34 -2.26 2.71
C TRP A 103 -11.61 -2.86 3.30
N ALA A 104 -11.55 -3.24 4.58
CA ALA A 104 -12.71 -3.71 5.33
C ALA A 104 -12.90 -2.82 6.56
N HIS A 105 -14.16 -2.49 6.85
CA HIS A 105 -14.50 -1.72 8.04
C HIS A 105 -14.76 -2.68 9.19
N ARG A 106 -14.05 -2.50 10.29
CA ARG A 106 -14.10 -3.37 11.47
C ARG A 106 -14.28 -2.52 12.72
N PRO A 107 -14.54 -3.13 13.87
CA PRO A 107 -14.73 -2.35 15.11
C PRO A 107 -13.58 -1.39 15.41
N ALA A 108 -12.36 -1.77 15.08
CA ALA A 108 -11.19 -0.92 15.31
C ALA A 108 -10.99 0.13 14.20
N GLY A 109 -11.80 0.13 13.15
CA GLY A 109 -11.70 1.05 12.03
C GLY A 109 -11.43 0.34 10.72
N TRP A 110 -11.10 1.11 9.71
CA TRP A 110 -10.79 0.56 8.39
C TRP A 110 -9.44 -0.15 8.42
N GLN A 111 -9.40 -1.35 7.87
CA GLN A 111 -8.16 -2.14 7.78
C GLN A 111 -7.94 -2.62 6.35
N LEU A 112 -6.70 -2.57 5.92
CA LEU A 112 -6.30 -3.05 4.59
C LEU A 112 -6.22 -4.56 4.63
N VAL A 113 -6.99 -5.21 3.76
CA VAL A 113 -7.07 -6.68 3.68
C VAL A 113 -6.04 -7.21 2.70
N THR A 114 -5.87 -6.54 1.57
CA THR A 114 -4.89 -6.96 0.57
C THR A 114 -4.53 -5.78 -0.32
N ARG A 115 -3.31 -5.79 -0.83
CA ARG A 115 -2.82 -4.80 -1.78
C ARG A 115 -2.19 -5.52 -2.95
N HIS A 116 -2.52 -5.07 -4.15
CA HIS A 116 -1.84 -5.50 -5.36
C HIS A 116 -1.12 -4.29 -5.96
N VAL A 117 0.16 -4.44 -6.24
CA VAL A 117 0.99 -3.39 -6.79
C VAL A 117 1.59 -3.86 -8.11
N SER A 118 1.41 -3.08 -9.15
CA SER A 118 2.01 -3.36 -10.45
C SER A 118 2.86 -2.17 -10.86
N PRO A 119 4.15 -2.37 -11.15
CA PRO A 119 4.95 -1.28 -11.70
C PRO A 119 4.42 -0.90 -13.08
N LEU A 120 4.35 0.40 -13.31
CA LEU A 120 3.97 0.92 -14.63
C LEU A 120 5.24 1.20 -15.40
N ALA A 121 5.21 0.89 -16.69
CA ALA A 121 6.33 1.21 -17.55
C ALA A 121 6.51 2.73 -17.57
N SER A 122 7.77 3.17 -17.60
CA SER A 122 8.03 4.58 -17.79
C SER A 122 7.42 4.98 -19.13
N SER A 123 6.89 6.21 -19.18
CA SER A 123 6.25 6.70 -20.38
C SER A 123 7.21 6.67 -21.55
N GLY A 124 6.85 5.98 -22.50
CA GLY A 124 7.51 5.90 -23.77
C GLY A 124 6.50 5.29 -24.67
N PRO A 125 6.66 5.42 -25.91
CA PRO A 125 5.75 4.74 -26.81
C PRO A 125 5.84 3.26 -26.61
#